data_19cd54416ac2faff1fec2c6ff674a59f
#
_entry.id   19cd54416ac2faff1fec2c6ff674a59f
#
_cell.length_a   1.000
_cell.length_b   1.000
_cell.length_c   1.000
_cell.angle_alpha   90.00
_cell.angle_beta   90.00
_cell.angle_gamma   90.00
#
_symmetry.space_group_name_H-M   'P 1'
#
loop_
_entity.id
_entity.type
_entity.pdbx_description
1 polymer ?
#
loop_
_entity_poly.entity_id
_entity_poly.type
_entity_poly.pdbx_seq_one_letter_code
_entity_poly.pdbx_strand_id
1 'polypeptide(L)'
;MRVVIDTCIIVDALQTREPFYQDAQSIFLLCANQQFEGFLTAKSITDIYHLTHRQTHSDQAARDVLSKLCALFGLLDTTELDIRKAIFSEISDFADAVMVETAMRSDMDGIVTRNTEDYKKAPLSVYAPSDFVKLLTEETNSDRED
;
A
#
# COMPACT_ATOMS: atom_id res chain seq x y z
N MET A 1 4.49 11.57 7.08
CA MET A 1 3.43 10.55 7.22
C MET A 1 3.94 9.23 6.70
N ARG A 2 3.70 8.16 7.44
CA ARG A 2 4.13 6.78 7.14
C ARG A 2 2.88 5.93 6.91
N VAL A 3 2.71 5.39 5.72
CA VAL A 3 1.51 4.63 5.36
C VAL A 3 1.84 3.32 4.63
N VAL A 4 1.01 2.32 4.85
CA VAL A 4 1.06 1.06 4.10
C VAL A 4 0.20 1.21 2.85
N ILE A 5 0.73 0.79 1.71
CA ILE A 5 0.01 0.79 0.43
C ILE A 5 -0.48 -0.63 0.17
N ASP A 6 -1.79 -0.78 0.01
CA ASP A 6 -2.40 -2.08 -0.28
C ASP A 6 -1.98 -2.59 -1.66
N THR A 7 -1.88 -3.90 -1.79
CA THR A 7 -1.47 -4.59 -3.02
C THR A 7 -2.26 -4.14 -4.25
N CYS A 8 -3.57 -3.92 -4.11
CA CYS A 8 -4.42 -3.51 -5.23
C CYS A 8 -3.94 -2.22 -5.90
N ILE A 9 -3.43 -1.26 -5.13
CA ILE A 9 -2.95 0.03 -5.65
C ILE A 9 -1.67 -0.18 -6.46
N ILE A 10 -0.77 -1.01 -5.96
CA ILE A 10 0.48 -1.32 -6.67
C ILE A 10 0.17 -1.97 -8.03
N VAL A 11 -0.72 -2.95 -8.04
CA VAL A 11 -1.11 -3.66 -9.26
C VAL A 11 -1.87 -2.74 -10.23
N ASP A 12 -2.73 -1.85 -9.73
CA ASP A 12 -3.43 -0.86 -10.55
C ASP A 12 -2.43 0.03 -11.31
N ALA A 13 -1.38 0.49 -10.63
CA ALA A 13 -0.35 1.32 -11.25
C ALA A 13 0.47 0.54 -12.28
N LEU A 14 0.90 -0.66 -11.92
CA LEU A 14 1.78 -1.49 -12.78
C LEU A 14 1.08 -2.00 -14.04
N GLN A 15 -0.20 -2.35 -13.91
CA GLN A 15 -0.98 -2.95 -15.00
C GLN A 15 -1.91 -1.93 -15.69
N THR A 16 -1.81 -0.66 -15.33
CA THR A 16 -2.60 0.44 -15.90
C THR A 16 -4.10 0.11 -15.91
N ARG A 17 -4.62 -0.30 -14.74
CA ARG A 17 -6.03 -0.70 -14.60
C ARG A 17 -6.95 0.49 -14.57
N GLU A 18 -7.88 0.54 -15.54
CA GLU A 18 -8.94 1.55 -15.56
C GLU A 18 -10.01 1.24 -14.50
N PRO A 19 -10.60 2.24 -13.85
CA PRO A 19 -10.28 3.68 -13.86
C PRO A 19 -9.27 4.07 -12.76
N PHE A 20 -8.56 3.12 -12.17
CA PHE A 20 -7.82 3.28 -10.92
C PHE A 20 -6.36 3.72 -11.08
N TYR A 21 -5.77 3.51 -12.27
CA TYR A 21 -4.32 3.63 -12.42
C TYR A 21 -3.78 5.05 -12.25
N GLN A 22 -4.58 6.07 -12.58
CA GLN A 22 -4.10 7.46 -12.51
C GLN A 22 -3.80 7.87 -11.07
N ASP A 23 -4.71 7.61 -10.13
CA ASP A 23 -4.47 7.88 -8.72
C ASP A 23 -3.34 7.02 -8.16
N ALA A 24 -3.30 5.75 -8.56
CA ALA A 24 -2.25 4.83 -8.14
C ALA A 24 -0.86 5.32 -8.59
N GLN A 25 -0.73 5.76 -9.83
CA GLN A 25 0.53 6.32 -10.36
C GLN A 25 0.89 7.64 -9.68
N SER A 26 -0.09 8.46 -9.35
CA SER A 26 0.13 9.69 -8.57
C SER A 26 0.73 9.39 -7.19
N ILE A 27 0.26 8.30 -6.54
CA ILE A 27 0.80 7.86 -5.26
C ILE A 27 2.27 7.46 -5.39
N PHE A 28 2.64 6.73 -6.45
CA PHE A 28 4.03 6.38 -6.73
C PHE A 28 4.89 7.63 -6.88
N LEU A 29 4.40 8.62 -7.62
CA LEU A 29 5.12 9.86 -7.87
C LEU A 29 5.30 10.68 -6.58
N LEU A 30 4.26 10.78 -5.76
CA LEU A 30 4.33 11.47 -4.47
C LEU A 30 5.34 10.80 -3.53
N CYS A 31 5.39 9.47 -3.54
CA CYS A 31 6.38 8.72 -2.75
C CYS A 31 7.80 8.97 -3.27
N ALA A 32 8.00 8.94 -4.58
CA ALA A 32 9.30 9.22 -5.21
C ALA A 32 9.79 10.64 -4.89
N ASN A 33 8.88 11.60 -4.78
CA ASN A 33 9.18 12.99 -4.44
C ASN A 33 9.25 13.23 -2.93
N GLN A 34 9.23 12.16 -2.13
CA GLN A 34 9.38 12.23 -0.66
C GLN A 34 8.28 13.04 0.04
N GLN A 35 7.08 13.08 -0.54
CA GLN A 35 5.92 13.74 0.08
C GLN A 35 5.33 12.89 1.22
N PHE A 36 5.62 11.61 1.22
CA PHE A 36 5.30 10.67 2.30
C PHE A 36 6.24 9.47 2.23
N GLU A 37 6.27 8.67 3.29
CA GLU A 37 6.98 7.39 3.30
C GLU A 37 5.98 6.26 3.09
N GLY A 38 6.11 5.54 1.98
CA GLY A 38 5.25 4.41 1.65
C GLY A 38 5.91 3.08 1.97
N PHE A 39 5.11 2.14 2.44
CA PHE A 39 5.56 0.80 2.84
C PHE A 39 4.67 -0.27 2.23
N LEU A 40 5.30 -1.40 1.90
CA LEU A 40 4.61 -2.62 1.50
C LEU A 40 4.88 -3.69 2.55
N THR A 41 3.97 -4.64 2.70
CA THR A 41 4.24 -5.78 3.58
C THR A 41 4.99 -6.87 2.81
N ALA A 42 5.75 -7.69 3.51
CA ALA A 42 6.46 -8.82 2.91
C ALA A 42 5.50 -9.76 2.15
N LYS A 43 4.29 -9.98 2.69
CA LYS A 43 3.26 -10.78 2.02
C LYS A 43 2.82 -10.15 0.69
N SER A 44 2.64 -8.83 0.65
CA SER A 44 2.27 -8.12 -0.58
C SER A 44 3.27 -8.33 -1.70
N ILE A 45 4.55 -8.42 -1.38
CA ILE A 45 5.61 -8.65 -2.37
C ILE A 45 5.41 -9.97 -3.10
N THR A 46 5.07 -11.04 -2.39
CA THR A 46 4.82 -12.34 -3.04
C THR A 46 3.57 -12.30 -3.92
N ASP A 47 2.53 -11.62 -3.49
CA ASP A 47 1.30 -11.44 -4.28
C ASP A 47 1.58 -10.64 -5.56
N ILE A 48 2.35 -9.56 -5.46
CA ILE A 48 2.73 -8.73 -6.60
C ILE A 48 3.60 -9.56 -7.59
N TYR A 49 4.52 -10.37 -7.07
CA TYR A 49 5.30 -11.26 -7.91
C TYR A 49 4.41 -12.17 -8.75
N HIS A 50 3.46 -12.85 -8.12
CA HIS A 50 2.58 -13.80 -8.81
C HIS A 50 1.72 -13.10 -9.88
N LEU A 51 1.17 -11.93 -9.57
CA LEU A 51 0.36 -11.17 -10.52
C LEU A 51 1.20 -10.66 -11.70
N THR A 52 2.41 -10.18 -11.44
CA THR A 52 3.32 -9.69 -12.47
C THR A 52 3.82 -10.84 -13.35
N HIS A 53 4.18 -11.97 -12.74
CA HIS A 53 4.62 -13.15 -13.47
C HIS A 53 3.51 -13.69 -14.39
N ARG A 54 2.27 -13.70 -13.90
CA ARG A 54 1.12 -14.12 -14.70
C ARG A 54 0.92 -13.25 -15.94
N GLN A 55 1.18 -11.95 -15.82
CA GLN A 55 1.05 -11.00 -16.92
C GLN A 55 2.20 -11.09 -17.91
N THR A 56 3.44 -11.17 -17.42
CA THR A 56 4.66 -11.10 -18.24
C THR A 56 5.17 -12.45 -18.72
N HIS A 57 4.80 -13.53 -18.03
CA HIS A 57 5.33 -14.89 -18.23
C HIS A 57 6.85 -14.97 -18.09
N SER A 58 7.45 -14.05 -17.33
CA SER A 58 8.90 -13.95 -17.16
C SER A 58 9.25 -13.74 -15.68
N ASP A 59 10.00 -14.69 -15.10
CA ASP A 59 10.53 -14.55 -13.75
C ASP A 59 11.44 -13.33 -13.63
N GLN A 60 12.32 -13.12 -14.62
CA GLN A 60 13.23 -11.98 -14.58
C GLN A 60 12.49 -10.64 -14.62
N ALA A 61 11.48 -10.51 -15.47
CA ALA A 61 10.66 -9.29 -15.53
C ALA A 61 9.95 -9.03 -14.21
N ALA A 62 9.40 -10.07 -13.58
CA ALA A 62 8.74 -9.96 -12.28
C ALA A 62 9.72 -9.53 -11.18
N ARG A 63 10.91 -10.15 -11.12
CA ARG A 63 11.95 -9.79 -10.15
C ARG A 63 12.46 -8.35 -10.35
N ASP A 64 12.58 -7.90 -11.57
CA ASP A 64 12.99 -6.52 -11.87
C ASP A 64 11.96 -5.51 -11.35
N VAL A 65 10.67 -5.80 -11.50
CA VAL A 65 9.60 -4.98 -10.95
C VAL A 65 9.72 -4.91 -9.41
N LEU A 66 9.91 -6.06 -8.76
CA LEU A 66 10.06 -6.09 -7.29
C LEU A 66 11.27 -5.28 -6.82
N SER A 67 12.38 -5.37 -7.54
CA SER A 67 13.59 -4.60 -7.21
C SER A 67 13.30 -3.09 -7.24
N LYS A 68 12.57 -2.62 -8.25
CA LYS A 68 12.17 -1.22 -8.36
C LYS A 68 11.22 -0.79 -7.25
N LEU A 69 10.27 -1.66 -6.90
CA LEU A 69 9.33 -1.38 -5.80
C LEU A 69 10.08 -1.27 -4.47
N CYS A 70 11.04 -2.15 -4.21
CA CYS A 70 11.84 -2.11 -2.99
C CYS A 70 12.78 -0.91 -2.91
N ALA A 71 13.11 -0.29 -4.05
CA ALA A 71 13.87 0.96 -4.07
C ALA A 71 12.98 2.17 -3.73
N LEU A 72 11.68 2.08 -4.04
CA LEU A 72 10.73 3.17 -3.82
C LEU A 72 10.03 3.09 -2.46
N PHE A 73 9.60 1.89 -2.06
CA PHE A 73 8.84 1.64 -0.83
C PHE A 73 9.68 0.87 0.18
N GLY A 74 9.48 1.17 1.47
CA GLY A 74 10.00 0.33 2.53
C GLY A 74 9.23 -0.98 2.63
N LEU A 75 9.82 -1.98 3.27
CA LEU A 75 9.16 -3.27 3.52
C LEU A 75 8.92 -3.45 5.00
N LEU A 76 7.76 -3.98 5.35
CA LEU A 76 7.39 -4.32 6.71
C LEU A 76 7.29 -5.83 6.85
N ASP A 77 7.96 -6.36 7.87
CA ASP A 77 7.86 -7.76 8.23
C ASP A 77 6.52 -8.02 8.93
N THR A 78 5.88 -9.14 8.60
CA THR A 78 4.75 -9.66 9.37
C THR A 78 5.29 -10.69 10.35
N THR A 79 4.96 -10.51 11.64
CA THR A 79 5.47 -11.37 12.71
C THR A 79 4.43 -12.41 13.15
N GLU A 80 4.87 -13.38 13.95
CA GLU A 80 3.98 -14.36 14.58
C GLU A 80 2.87 -13.67 15.37
N LEU A 81 3.19 -12.60 16.09
CA LEU A 81 2.21 -11.86 16.89
C LEU A 81 1.13 -11.24 16.00
N ASP A 82 1.50 -10.70 14.84
CA ASP A 82 0.55 -10.12 13.88
C ASP A 82 -0.46 -11.17 13.42
N ILE A 83 0.02 -12.38 13.10
CA ILE A 83 -0.84 -13.48 12.69
C ILE A 83 -1.80 -13.89 13.81
N ARG A 84 -1.28 -14.04 15.04
CA ARG A 84 -2.11 -14.46 16.19
C ARG A 84 -3.21 -13.44 16.50
N LYS A 85 -2.89 -12.15 16.43
CA LYS A 85 -3.88 -11.08 16.64
C LYS A 85 -4.90 -11.04 15.50
N ALA A 86 -4.47 -11.24 14.26
CA ALA A 86 -5.36 -11.23 13.10
C ALA A 86 -6.43 -12.32 13.16
N ILE A 87 -6.10 -13.50 13.71
CA ILE A 87 -7.05 -14.60 13.88
C ILE A 87 -8.28 -14.18 14.67
N PHE A 88 -8.12 -13.27 15.64
CA PHE A 88 -9.21 -12.80 16.51
C PHE A 88 -9.72 -11.41 16.11
N SER A 89 -9.30 -10.88 14.96
CA SER A 89 -9.70 -9.56 14.50
C SER A 89 -11.17 -9.53 14.05
N GLU A 90 -11.79 -8.36 14.19
CA GLU A 90 -13.14 -8.12 13.68
C GLU A 90 -13.16 -7.82 12.18
N ILE A 91 -11.99 -7.67 11.55
CA ILE A 91 -11.87 -7.46 10.10
C ILE A 91 -12.12 -8.80 9.41
N SER A 92 -13.12 -8.83 8.50
CA SER A 92 -13.63 -10.07 7.95
C SER A 92 -12.65 -10.78 6.99
N ASP A 93 -11.87 -10.04 6.22
CA ASP A 93 -10.85 -10.61 5.35
C ASP A 93 -9.57 -10.82 6.16
N PHE A 94 -9.09 -12.07 6.21
CA PHE A 94 -7.93 -12.43 7.04
C PHE A 94 -6.65 -11.74 6.56
N ALA A 95 -6.43 -11.67 5.25
CA ALA A 95 -5.24 -11.00 4.71
C ALA A 95 -5.22 -9.52 5.07
N ASP A 96 -6.38 -8.85 5.02
CA ASP A 96 -6.53 -7.46 5.44
C ASP A 96 -6.29 -7.29 6.94
N ALA A 97 -6.79 -8.24 7.75
CA ALA A 97 -6.55 -8.25 9.19
C ALA A 97 -5.05 -8.35 9.50
N VAL A 98 -4.32 -9.20 8.78
CA VAL A 98 -2.86 -9.34 8.92
C VAL A 98 -2.15 -8.02 8.56
N MET A 99 -2.58 -7.36 7.50
CA MET A 99 -2.02 -6.07 7.10
C MET A 99 -2.24 -5.01 8.17
N VAL A 100 -3.43 -4.94 8.75
CA VAL A 100 -3.74 -3.99 9.83
C VAL A 100 -2.86 -4.24 11.05
N GLU A 101 -2.73 -5.48 11.48
CA GLU A 101 -1.90 -5.81 12.64
C GLU A 101 -0.42 -5.48 12.39
N THR A 102 0.08 -5.77 11.19
CA THR A 102 1.44 -5.40 10.78
C THR A 102 1.63 -3.88 10.82
N ALA A 103 0.68 -3.13 10.27
CA ALA A 103 0.72 -1.67 10.25
C ALA A 103 0.69 -1.07 11.67
N MET A 104 -0.17 -1.60 12.53
CA MET A 104 -0.29 -1.14 13.93
C MET A 104 1.01 -1.37 14.70
N ARG A 105 1.58 -2.57 14.60
CA ARG A 105 2.84 -2.90 15.28
C ARG A 105 4.01 -2.05 14.78
N SER A 106 3.98 -1.67 13.51
CA SER A 106 5.04 -0.88 12.86
C SER A 106 4.84 0.64 12.99
N ASP A 107 3.87 1.07 13.79
CA ASP A 107 3.56 2.49 14.03
C ASP A 107 3.28 3.28 12.74
N MET A 108 2.52 2.67 11.83
CA MET A 108 2.07 3.37 10.63
C MET A 108 0.93 4.34 10.95
N ASP A 109 0.90 5.47 10.24
CA ASP A 109 -0.16 6.47 10.40
C ASP A 109 -1.46 6.05 9.72
N GLY A 110 -1.38 5.19 8.70
CA GLY A 110 -2.57 4.74 8.00
C GLY A 110 -2.29 3.70 6.93
N ILE A 111 -3.37 3.32 6.25
CA ILE A 111 -3.37 2.40 5.10
C ILE A 111 -4.06 3.11 3.93
N VAL A 112 -3.49 2.97 2.73
CA VAL A 112 -4.10 3.44 1.49
C VAL A 112 -4.62 2.23 0.71
N THR A 113 -5.94 2.20 0.44
CA THR A 113 -6.59 1.07 -0.22
C THR A 113 -7.81 1.52 -1.01
N ARG A 114 -8.16 0.80 -2.10
CA ARG A 114 -9.44 0.99 -2.79
C ARG A 114 -10.62 0.41 -2.00
N ASN A 115 -10.36 -0.57 -1.14
CA ASN A 115 -11.38 -1.33 -0.43
C ASN A 115 -11.61 -0.78 0.99
N THR A 116 -11.88 0.52 1.10
CA THR A 116 -12.00 1.19 2.41
C THR A 116 -13.03 0.56 3.33
N GLU A 117 -14.13 0.02 2.78
CA GLU A 117 -15.15 -0.65 3.57
C GLU A 117 -14.62 -1.91 4.30
N ASP A 118 -13.70 -2.63 3.67
CA ASP A 118 -13.11 -3.83 4.27
C ASP A 118 -12.26 -3.50 5.50
N TYR A 119 -11.80 -2.26 5.61
CA TYR A 119 -10.94 -1.78 6.71
C TYR A 119 -11.65 -0.88 7.70
N LYS A 120 -12.97 -0.70 7.62
CA LYS A 120 -13.69 0.28 8.44
C LYS A 120 -13.57 0.05 9.94
N LYS A 121 -13.29 -1.19 10.38
CA LYS A 121 -13.07 -1.53 11.80
C LYS A 121 -11.60 -1.44 12.22
N ALA A 122 -10.71 -1.05 11.31
CA ALA A 122 -9.29 -0.89 11.62
C ALA A 122 -9.09 0.31 12.57
N PRO A 123 -8.24 0.15 13.61
CA PRO A 123 -8.00 1.23 14.58
C PRO A 123 -6.92 2.22 14.12
N LEU A 124 -6.81 2.46 12.82
CA LEU A 124 -5.92 3.47 12.22
C LEU A 124 -6.62 4.10 11.02
N SER A 125 -6.07 5.21 10.52
CA SER A 125 -6.64 5.93 9.39
C SER A 125 -6.58 5.08 8.11
N VAL A 126 -7.66 5.11 7.34
CA VAL A 126 -7.76 4.40 6.06
C VAL A 126 -8.14 5.42 4.99
N TYR A 127 -7.37 5.47 3.91
CA TYR A 127 -7.55 6.44 2.84
C TYR A 127 -7.82 5.74 1.51
N ALA A 128 -8.84 6.21 0.80
CA ALA A 128 -8.98 5.88 -0.62
C ALA A 128 -7.87 6.59 -1.41
N PRO A 129 -7.44 6.05 -2.57
CA PRO A 129 -6.34 6.66 -3.35
C PRO A 129 -6.58 8.13 -3.70
N SER A 130 -7.75 8.48 -4.18
CA SER A 130 -8.08 9.87 -4.54
C SER A 130 -8.02 10.81 -3.33
N ASP A 131 -8.54 10.37 -2.19
CA ASP A 131 -8.53 11.16 -0.95
C ASP A 131 -7.10 11.38 -0.45
N PHE A 132 -6.26 10.35 -0.54
CA PHE A 132 -4.87 10.43 -0.13
C PHE A 132 -4.07 11.41 -1.02
N VAL A 133 -4.27 11.33 -2.33
CA VAL A 133 -3.63 12.26 -3.28
C VAL A 133 -4.05 13.70 -2.99
N LYS A 134 -5.34 13.95 -2.75
CA LYS A 134 -5.83 15.29 -2.39
C LYS A 134 -5.22 15.79 -1.10
N LEU A 135 -5.17 14.96 -0.07
CA LEU A 135 -4.60 15.33 1.23
C LEU A 135 -3.17 15.84 1.08
N LEU A 136 -2.32 15.11 0.37
CA LEU A 136 -0.92 15.49 0.19
C LEU A 136 -0.76 16.68 -0.73
N THR A 137 -1.59 16.83 -1.75
CA THR A 137 -1.55 17.96 -2.67
C THR A 137 -1.99 19.25 -1.97
N GLU A 138 -3.01 19.20 -1.13
CA GLU A 138 -3.49 20.33 -0.35
C GLU A 138 -2.45 20.78 0.69
N GLU A 139 -1.80 19.85 1.39
CA GLU A 139 -0.72 20.14 2.32
C GLU A 139 0.44 20.88 1.62
N THR A 140 0.85 20.38 0.45
CA THR A 140 1.94 21.01 -0.33
C THR A 140 1.56 22.42 -0.78
N ASN A 141 0.33 22.65 -1.18
CA ASN A 141 -0.15 23.97 -1.58
C ASN A 141 -0.20 24.94 -0.39
N SER A 142 -0.64 24.46 0.77
CA SER A 142 -0.65 25.26 2.01
C SER A 142 0.77 25.71 2.41
N ASP A 143 1.75 24.83 2.31
CA ASP A 143 3.15 25.13 2.62
C ASP A 143 3.75 26.18 1.66
N ARG A 144 3.25 26.25 0.43
CA ARG A 144 3.70 27.24 -0.57
C ARG A 144 3.09 28.61 -0.39
N GLU A 145 1.94 28.71 0.25
CA GLU A 145 1.26 29.99 0.53
C GLU A 145 1.86 30.72 1.73
N ASP A 146 2.56 29.99 2.58
CA ASP A 146 3.27 30.55 3.74
C ASP A 146 4.70 31.00 3.36
#